data_32d3446e0cbbacae68db16eaa5c991cd
#
_entry.id   32d3446e0cbbacae68db16eaa5c991cd
#
_cell.length_a   1.000
_cell.length_b   1.000
_cell.length_c   1.000
_cell.angle_alpha   90.00
_cell.angle_beta   90.00
_cell.angle_gamma   90.00
#
_symmetry.space_group_name_H-M   'P 1'
#
loop_
_entity.id
_entity.type
_entity.pdbx_description
1 polymer ?
#
loop_
_entity_poly.entity_id
_entity_poly.type
_entity_poly.pdbx_seq_one_letter_code
_entity_poly.pdbx_strand_id
1 'polypeptide(L)'
;MTTAVRATAATDRPDTMRKTALAGGLLYLLTFFSIPRLALFGPLLDNPNYILGTGDTTGVVVGIVLELIVAFAIVGTGVALYPVLKRQNEGVALGFVSARVIETGIIVVGIISLLAVVTLRQDAVAGADSAVLVTTGQALVSIQNLTFLIGQGLLPGLNGILLGFLFYRSGLVPRILPAMGLIGGPLMISSVIGQLFGVNEQVSIWSGVALVPIFLWEFSLGLWLVFKGFRPAAIVALTSPRSDTEAPVSPVQERAMVAAKGGAA
;
A
#
# COMPACT_ATOMS: atom_id res chain seq x y z
N MET A 1 -41.71 -3.54 -21.53
CA MET A 1 -41.17 -3.82 -20.19
C MET A 1 -39.64 -3.65 -20.09
N THR A 2 -39.00 -2.86 -20.94
CA THR A 2 -37.51 -2.82 -21.07
C THR A 2 -36.87 -1.50 -20.62
N THR A 3 -37.65 -0.49 -20.18
CA THR A 3 -37.15 0.86 -19.84
C THR A 3 -36.87 1.08 -18.34
N ALA A 4 -37.42 0.25 -17.46
CA ALA A 4 -37.26 0.42 -15.99
C ALA A 4 -35.94 -0.11 -15.43
N VAL A 5 -35.31 -1.09 -16.10
CA VAL A 5 -34.05 -1.72 -15.61
C VAL A 5 -32.81 -0.83 -15.81
N ARG A 6 -32.88 0.15 -16.72
CA ARG A 6 -31.74 1.02 -17.03
C ARG A 6 -31.59 2.23 -16.08
N ALA A 7 -32.63 2.59 -15.36
CA ALA A 7 -32.62 3.74 -14.45
C ALA A 7 -32.01 3.45 -13.08
N THR A 8 -32.11 2.21 -12.58
CA THR A 8 -31.55 1.83 -11.27
C THR A 8 -30.02 1.63 -11.27
N ALA A 9 -29.42 1.34 -12.41
CA ALA A 9 -27.97 1.17 -12.52
C ALA A 9 -27.14 2.48 -12.48
N ALA A 10 -27.79 3.63 -12.69
CA ALA A 10 -27.11 4.94 -12.74
C ALA A 10 -27.01 5.64 -11.39
N THR A 11 -27.89 5.34 -10.44
CA THR A 11 -27.96 5.98 -9.10
C THR A 11 -27.03 5.35 -8.06
N ASP A 12 -26.66 4.07 -8.21
CA ASP A 12 -25.79 3.36 -7.27
C ASP A 12 -24.28 3.69 -7.42
N ARG A 13 -23.84 4.32 -8.52
CA ARG A 13 -22.42 4.53 -8.82
C ARG A 13 -21.70 5.56 -7.94
N PRO A 14 -22.29 6.74 -7.61
CA PRO A 14 -21.63 7.72 -6.74
C PRO A 14 -21.44 7.22 -5.32
N ASP A 15 -22.42 6.52 -4.75
CA ASP A 15 -22.39 5.97 -3.40
C ASP A 15 -21.34 4.85 -3.29
N THR A 16 -21.24 3.99 -4.28
CA THR A 16 -20.23 2.92 -4.31
C THR A 16 -18.82 3.51 -4.37
N MET A 17 -18.58 4.54 -5.20
CA MET A 17 -17.28 5.21 -5.28
C MET A 17 -16.92 5.91 -3.97
N ARG A 18 -17.90 6.51 -3.30
CA ARG A 18 -17.70 7.14 -1.99
C ARG A 18 -17.34 6.11 -0.92
N LYS A 19 -18.03 4.97 -0.88
CA LYS A 19 -17.73 3.86 0.04
C LYS A 19 -16.34 3.28 -0.21
N THR A 20 -15.95 3.08 -1.46
CA THR A 20 -14.61 2.65 -1.86
C THR A 20 -13.52 3.63 -1.38
N ALA A 21 -13.72 4.92 -1.59
CA ALA A 21 -12.79 5.94 -1.12
C ALA A 21 -12.67 5.95 0.40
N LEU A 22 -13.82 5.89 1.10
CA LEU A 22 -13.85 5.85 2.57
C LEU A 22 -13.14 4.60 3.11
N ALA A 23 -13.44 3.42 2.56
CA ALA A 23 -12.79 2.18 2.97
C ALA A 23 -11.27 2.23 2.74
N GLY A 24 -10.82 2.63 1.55
CA GLY A 24 -9.41 2.78 1.24
C GLY A 24 -8.72 3.80 2.14
N GLY A 25 -9.36 4.93 2.40
CA GLY A 25 -8.82 5.99 3.27
C GLY A 25 -8.70 5.55 4.74
N LEU A 26 -9.73 4.90 5.28
CA LEU A 26 -9.69 4.37 6.65
C LEU A 26 -8.60 3.29 6.81
N LEU A 27 -8.48 2.39 5.83
CA LEU A 27 -7.45 1.37 5.85
C LEU A 27 -6.04 1.98 5.75
N TYR A 28 -5.84 3.05 4.95
CA TYR A 28 -4.58 3.80 4.95
C TYR A 28 -4.28 4.42 6.32
N LEU A 29 -5.27 5.01 6.99
CA LEU A 29 -5.06 5.59 8.33
C LEU A 29 -4.77 4.51 9.38
N LEU A 30 -5.35 3.31 9.24
CA LEU A 30 -5.05 2.18 10.14
C LEU A 30 -3.59 1.72 10.04
N THR A 31 -2.91 1.89 8.90
CA THR A 31 -1.50 1.52 8.79
C THR A 31 -0.60 2.32 9.73
N PHE A 32 -1.03 3.52 10.17
CA PHE A 32 -0.29 4.35 11.11
C PHE A 32 -0.31 3.81 12.56
N PHE A 33 -1.11 2.80 12.87
CA PHE A 33 -0.98 2.05 14.13
C PHE A 33 0.35 1.29 14.25
N SER A 34 1.12 1.20 13.16
CA SER A 34 2.51 0.74 13.19
C SER A 34 3.42 1.65 14.04
N ILE A 35 3.10 2.93 14.22
CA ILE A 35 3.97 3.87 14.94
C ILE A 35 4.12 3.52 16.43
N PRO A 36 3.04 3.31 17.21
CA PRO A 36 3.15 2.93 18.62
C PRO A 36 3.93 1.63 18.86
N ARG A 37 3.87 0.66 17.93
CA ARG A 37 4.58 -0.60 18.07
C ARG A 37 6.10 -0.46 18.17
N LEU A 38 6.68 0.59 17.57
CA LEU A 38 8.13 0.80 17.63
C LEU A 38 8.62 0.92 19.08
N ALA A 39 7.87 1.64 19.92
CA ALA A 39 8.17 1.73 21.34
C ALA A 39 7.90 0.41 22.08
N LEU A 40 6.88 -0.36 21.66
CA LEU A 40 6.51 -1.63 22.30
C LEU A 40 7.51 -2.75 21.98
N PHE A 41 8.16 -2.70 20.84
CA PHE A 41 9.19 -3.67 20.46
C PHE A 41 10.59 -3.31 20.96
N GLY A 42 10.84 -2.07 21.35
CA GLY A 42 12.15 -1.60 21.84
C GLY A 42 12.79 -2.54 22.88
N PRO A 43 12.09 -2.93 23.96
CA PRO A 43 12.65 -3.82 24.97
C PRO A 43 13.16 -5.16 24.43
N LEU A 44 12.54 -5.67 23.34
CA LEU A 44 12.96 -6.92 22.69
C LEU A 44 14.08 -6.69 21.68
N LEU A 45 13.97 -5.63 20.87
CA LEU A 45 14.90 -5.38 19.75
C LEU A 45 16.26 -4.86 20.24
N ASP A 46 16.25 -4.05 21.30
CA ASP A 46 17.45 -3.35 21.80
C ASP A 46 18.22 -4.17 22.88
N ASN A 47 17.65 -5.29 23.37
CA ASN A 47 18.27 -6.12 24.39
C ASN A 47 18.63 -7.51 23.86
N PRO A 48 19.92 -7.77 23.56
CA PRO A 48 20.38 -9.09 23.09
C PRO A 48 20.04 -10.25 24.04
N ASN A 49 19.90 -9.96 25.34
CA ASN A 49 19.60 -10.95 26.37
C ASN A 49 18.09 -11.01 26.71
N TYR A 50 17.23 -10.37 25.91
CA TYR A 50 15.79 -10.35 26.18
C TYR A 50 15.21 -11.74 26.40
N ILE A 51 15.65 -12.71 25.60
CA ILE A 51 15.18 -14.10 25.63
C ILE A 51 15.44 -14.81 26.99
N LEU A 52 16.46 -14.40 27.75
CA LEU A 52 16.79 -14.98 29.07
C LEU A 52 15.98 -14.38 30.23
N GLY A 53 15.25 -13.29 29.98
CA GLY A 53 14.53 -12.59 31.04
C GLY A 53 13.23 -13.32 31.46
N THR A 54 12.77 -13.04 32.67
CA THR A 54 11.51 -13.58 33.22
C THR A 54 10.41 -12.53 33.34
N GLY A 55 10.65 -11.30 32.83
CA GLY A 55 9.72 -10.19 32.94
C GLY A 55 8.53 -10.28 31.98
N ASP A 56 7.60 -9.32 32.13
CA ASP A 56 6.38 -9.23 31.35
C ASP A 56 6.65 -9.07 29.84
N THR A 57 5.89 -9.79 29.04
CA THR A 57 5.93 -9.75 27.56
C THR A 57 4.70 -9.05 26.96
N THR A 58 3.78 -8.56 27.79
CA THR A 58 2.49 -7.99 27.36
C THR A 58 2.66 -6.86 26.37
N GLY A 59 3.63 -5.95 26.58
CA GLY A 59 3.92 -4.85 25.68
C GLY A 59 4.27 -5.34 24.27
N VAL A 60 5.14 -6.33 24.16
CA VAL A 60 5.54 -6.92 22.87
C VAL A 60 4.36 -7.61 22.19
N VAL A 61 3.54 -8.36 22.94
CA VAL A 61 2.34 -9.02 22.39
C VAL A 61 1.31 -8.01 21.90
N VAL A 62 1.09 -6.91 22.62
CA VAL A 62 0.24 -5.81 22.15
C VAL A 62 0.79 -5.20 20.86
N GLY A 63 2.10 -4.97 20.78
CA GLY A 63 2.76 -4.52 19.55
C GLY A 63 2.53 -5.46 18.37
N ILE A 64 2.59 -6.78 18.60
CA ILE A 64 2.31 -7.81 17.59
C ILE A 64 0.85 -7.74 17.12
N VAL A 65 -0.11 -7.55 18.02
CA VAL A 65 -1.53 -7.40 17.65
C VAL A 65 -1.74 -6.15 16.79
N LEU A 66 -1.11 -5.03 17.15
CA LEU A 66 -1.16 -3.81 16.34
C LEU A 66 -0.57 -4.06 14.93
N GLU A 67 0.54 -4.78 14.85
CA GLU A 67 1.18 -5.11 13.58
C GLU A 67 0.32 -6.04 12.70
N LEU A 68 -0.40 -6.98 13.30
CA LEU A 68 -1.39 -7.80 12.57
C LEU A 68 -2.52 -6.93 11.99
N ILE A 69 -3.02 -5.95 12.75
CA ILE A 69 -4.03 -5.00 12.26
C ILE A 69 -3.48 -4.23 11.05
N VAL A 70 -2.24 -3.76 11.14
CA VAL A 70 -1.54 -3.08 10.03
C VAL A 70 -1.43 -3.99 8.80
N ALA A 71 -1.00 -5.24 8.99
CA ALA A 71 -0.85 -6.23 7.92
C ALA A 71 -2.18 -6.45 7.17
N PHE A 72 -3.30 -6.60 7.88
CA PHE A 72 -4.61 -6.71 7.26
C PHE A 72 -5.07 -5.41 6.60
N ALA A 73 -4.77 -4.25 7.18
CA ALA A 73 -5.08 -2.95 6.60
C ALA A 73 -4.35 -2.75 5.26
N ILE A 74 -3.09 -3.18 5.17
CA ILE A 74 -2.26 -3.10 3.95
C ILE A 74 -2.93 -3.86 2.80
N VAL A 75 -3.28 -5.13 2.97
CA VAL A 75 -4.01 -5.91 1.95
C VAL A 75 -5.36 -5.25 1.65
N GLY A 76 -6.06 -4.83 2.69
CA GLY A 76 -7.35 -4.16 2.58
C GLY A 76 -7.31 -2.92 1.69
N THR A 77 -6.24 -2.10 1.75
CA THR A 77 -6.10 -0.93 0.85
C THR A 77 -6.05 -1.35 -0.61
N GLY A 78 -5.28 -2.41 -0.92
CA GLY A 78 -5.19 -2.97 -2.26
C GLY A 78 -6.56 -3.43 -2.78
N VAL A 79 -7.24 -4.26 -1.99
CA VAL A 79 -8.55 -4.81 -2.34
C VAL A 79 -9.61 -3.71 -2.49
N ALA A 80 -9.68 -2.77 -1.54
CA ALA A 80 -10.66 -1.69 -1.55
C ALA A 80 -10.48 -0.76 -2.76
N LEU A 81 -9.27 -0.41 -3.14
CA LEU A 81 -9.01 0.53 -4.22
C LEU A 81 -9.01 -0.12 -5.61
N TYR A 82 -8.76 -1.42 -5.72
CA TYR A 82 -8.67 -2.14 -7.00
C TYR A 82 -9.85 -1.89 -7.96
N PRO A 83 -11.13 -1.92 -7.54
CA PRO A 83 -12.27 -1.72 -8.44
C PRO A 83 -12.26 -0.38 -9.18
N VAL A 84 -11.64 0.65 -8.59
CA VAL A 84 -11.49 1.98 -9.19
C VAL A 84 -10.22 2.03 -10.04
N LEU A 85 -9.11 1.53 -9.52
CA LEU A 85 -7.79 1.60 -10.15
C LEU A 85 -7.72 0.79 -11.45
N LYS A 86 -8.32 -0.42 -11.49
CA LYS A 86 -8.32 -1.27 -12.69
C LYS A 86 -8.99 -0.61 -13.91
N ARG A 87 -9.90 0.34 -13.69
CA ARG A 87 -10.56 1.07 -14.79
C ARG A 87 -9.61 1.96 -15.57
N GLN A 88 -8.49 2.33 -14.96
CA GLN A 88 -7.47 3.15 -15.60
C GLN A 88 -6.38 2.29 -16.26
N ASN A 89 -5.81 1.38 -15.51
CA ASN A 89 -4.80 0.43 -16.00
C ASN A 89 -4.84 -0.83 -15.10
N GLU A 90 -5.38 -1.91 -15.63
CA GLU A 90 -5.58 -3.15 -14.87
C GLU A 90 -4.24 -3.78 -14.47
N GLY A 91 -3.25 -3.79 -15.36
CA GLY A 91 -1.93 -4.36 -15.06
C GLY A 91 -1.24 -3.65 -13.91
N VAL A 92 -1.22 -2.30 -13.92
CA VAL A 92 -0.60 -1.52 -12.82
C VAL A 92 -1.42 -1.65 -11.53
N ALA A 93 -2.76 -1.70 -11.62
CA ALA A 93 -3.62 -1.91 -10.46
C ALA A 93 -3.41 -3.29 -9.82
N LEU A 94 -3.25 -4.33 -10.64
CA LEU A 94 -2.91 -5.68 -10.17
C LEU A 94 -1.51 -5.70 -9.55
N GLY A 95 -0.54 -5.01 -10.16
CA GLY A 95 0.81 -4.83 -9.59
C GLY A 95 0.77 -4.20 -8.20
N PHE A 96 -0.05 -3.16 -8.00
CA PHE A 96 -0.26 -2.54 -6.70
C PHE A 96 -0.84 -3.53 -5.67
N VAL A 97 -1.90 -4.27 -6.03
CA VAL A 97 -2.50 -5.28 -5.12
C VAL A 97 -1.48 -6.37 -4.77
N SER A 98 -0.75 -6.89 -5.78
CA SER A 98 0.27 -7.92 -5.57
C SER A 98 1.38 -7.44 -4.64
N ALA A 99 1.84 -6.20 -4.81
CA ALA A 99 2.85 -5.60 -3.93
C ALA A 99 2.33 -5.48 -2.48
N ARG A 100 1.07 -5.10 -2.26
CA ARG A 100 0.44 -5.08 -0.92
C ARG A 100 0.35 -6.47 -0.29
N VAL A 101 0.05 -7.50 -1.07
CA VAL A 101 0.02 -8.89 -0.58
C VAL A 101 1.42 -9.37 -0.19
N ILE A 102 2.44 -9.11 -1.03
CA ILE A 102 3.84 -9.46 -0.73
C ILE A 102 4.32 -8.71 0.53
N GLU A 103 4.04 -7.42 0.64
CA GLU A 103 4.34 -6.58 1.80
C GLU A 103 3.78 -7.20 3.09
N THR A 104 2.50 -7.55 3.08
CA THR A 104 1.85 -8.21 4.20
C THR A 104 2.50 -9.56 4.54
N GLY A 105 2.81 -10.37 3.54
CA GLY A 105 3.48 -11.67 3.75
C GLY A 105 4.83 -11.51 4.45
N ILE A 106 5.64 -10.53 4.04
CA ILE A 106 6.93 -10.23 4.66
C ILE A 106 6.74 -9.74 6.12
N ILE A 107 5.78 -8.86 6.37
CA ILE A 107 5.45 -8.39 7.73
C ILE A 107 5.05 -9.57 8.63
N VAL A 108 4.23 -10.49 8.13
CA VAL A 108 3.80 -11.68 8.89
C VAL A 108 5.00 -12.57 9.25
N VAL A 109 5.99 -12.73 8.39
CA VAL A 109 7.24 -13.44 8.73
C VAL A 109 7.95 -12.76 9.91
N GLY A 110 8.04 -11.44 9.92
CA GLY A 110 8.58 -10.67 11.02
C GLY A 110 7.80 -10.87 12.32
N ILE A 111 6.47 -10.84 12.26
CA ILE A 111 5.59 -11.12 13.40
C ILE A 111 5.86 -12.53 13.97
N ILE A 112 5.96 -13.53 13.11
CA ILE A 112 6.25 -14.92 13.53
C ILE A 112 7.61 -15.00 14.22
N SER A 113 8.63 -14.29 13.72
CA SER A 113 9.95 -14.29 14.36
C SER A 113 9.93 -13.67 15.76
N LEU A 114 9.17 -12.58 15.97
CA LEU A 114 9.01 -11.98 17.31
C LEU A 114 8.20 -12.87 18.25
N LEU A 115 7.13 -13.51 17.75
CA LEU A 115 6.38 -14.51 18.54
C LEU A 115 7.26 -15.68 18.97
N ALA A 116 8.15 -16.15 18.09
CA ALA A 116 9.09 -17.22 18.44
C ALA A 116 10.03 -16.80 19.58
N VAL A 117 10.53 -15.55 19.60
CA VAL A 117 11.33 -15.03 20.73
C VAL A 117 10.52 -15.02 22.01
N VAL A 118 9.26 -14.55 21.96
CA VAL A 118 8.38 -14.52 23.15
C VAL A 118 8.09 -15.92 23.66
N THR A 119 7.79 -16.88 22.76
CA THR A 119 7.53 -18.27 23.12
C THR A 119 8.76 -18.93 23.75
N LEU A 120 9.93 -18.82 23.10
CA LEU A 120 11.18 -19.39 23.64
C LEU A 120 11.53 -18.81 25.01
N ARG A 121 11.27 -17.51 25.23
CA ARG A 121 11.47 -16.87 26.54
C ARG A 121 10.53 -17.44 27.62
N GLN A 122 9.28 -17.75 27.28
CA GLN A 122 8.29 -18.30 28.21
C GLN A 122 8.54 -19.78 28.49
N ASP A 123 9.01 -20.53 27.48
CA ASP A 123 9.23 -21.95 27.53
C ASP A 123 10.68 -22.32 27.99
N ALA A 124 11.55 -21.32 28.25
CA ALA A 124 12.93 -21.53 28.65
C ALA A 124 12.98 -22.36 29.94
N VAL A 125 13.29 -23.64 29.77
CA VAL A 125 13.40 -24.60 30.89
C VAL A 125 14.68 -24.32 31.69
N ALA A 126 14.60 -24.41 33.00
CA ALA A 126 15.78 -24.36 33.88
C ALA A 126 16.80 -25.43 33.43
N GLY A 127 17.98 -24.99 32.96
CA GLY A 127 19.03 -25.85 32.43
C GLY A 127 19.28 -25.77 30.93
N ALA A 128 18.51 -24.98 30.16
CA ALA A 128 18.81 -24.68 28.78
C ALA A 128 20.12 -23.87 28.68
N ASP A 129 20.93 -24.15 27.65
CA ASP A 129 22.17 -23.38 27.39
C ASP A 129 21.82 -21.95 27.03
N SER A 130 22.17 -21.01 27.92
CA SER A 130 21.89 -19.57 27.76
C SER A 130 22.54 -19.00 26.51
N ALA A 131 23.73 -19.49 26.10
CA ALA A 131 24.42 -19.01 24.92
C ALA A 131 23.65 -19.41 23.64
N VAL A 132 23.10 -20.62 23.60
CA VAL A 132 22.27 -21.10 22.48
C VAL A 132 20.99 -20.28 22.39
N LEU A 133 20.31 -20.01 23.51
CA LEU A 133 19.10 -19.21 23.55
C LEU A 133 19.36 -17.78 23.06
N VAL A 134 20.42 -17.13 23.54
CA VAL A 134 20.79 -15.77 23.10
C VAL A 134 21.06 -15.73 21.60
N THR A 135 21.86 -16.65 21.08
CA THR A 135 22.16 -16.72 19.65
C THR A 135 20.90 -16.93 18.81
N THR A 136 20.01 -17.81 19.25
CA THR A 136 18.72 -18.04 18.57
C THR A 136 17.83 -16.80 18.61
N GLY A 137 17.74 -16.12 19.75
CA GLY A 137 16.99 -14.88 19.90
C GLY A 137 17.50 -13.78 18.97
N GLN A 138 18.81 -13.59 18.90
CA GLN A 138 19.44 -12.62 17.99
C GLN A 138 19.20 -12.96 16.52
N ALA A 139 19.23 -14.22 16.14
CA ALA A 139 18.90 -14.64 14.78
C ALA A 139 17.44 -14.29 14.41
N LEU A 140 16.49 -14.52 15.32
CA LEU A 140 15.09 -14.17 15.12
C LEU A 140 14.87 -12.65 15.05
N VAL A 141 15.55 -11.88 15.88
CA VAL A 141 15.54 -10.40 15.81
C VAL A 141 16.13 -9.92 14.49
N SER A 142 17.19 -10.55 13.98
CA SER A 142 17.76 -10.21 12.66
C SER A 142 16.77 -10.45 11.53
N ILE A 143 15.99 -11.55 11.59
CA ILE A 143 14.90 -11.79 10.62
C ILE A 143 13.87 -10.66 10.70
N GLN A 144 13.45 -10.24 11.89
CA GLN A 144 12.53 -9.12 12.06
C GLN A 144 13.08 -7.82 11.45
N ASN A 145 14.34 -7.49 11.67
CA ASN A 145 14.97 -6.28 11.13
C ASN A 145 15.00 -6.32 9.58
N LEU A 146 15.32 -7.48 8.99
CA LEU A 146 15.32 -7.64 7.53
C LEU A 146 13.90 -7.58 6.94
N THR A 147 12.92 -8.19 7.60
CA THR A 147 11.51 -8.10 7.17
C THR A 147 10.96 -6.69 7.30
N PHE A 148 11.38 -5.92 8.31
CA PHE A 148 11.07 -4.51 8.43
C PHE A 148 11.67 -3.70 7.29
N LEU A 149 12.96 -3.92 6.99
CA LEU A 149 13.67 -3.22 5.91
C LEU A 149 12.99 -3.43 4.55
N ILE A 150 12.62 -4.66 4.23
CA ILE A 150 12.01 -4.99 2.94
C ILE A 150 10.51 -4.69 2.94
N GLY A 151 9.77 -5.16 3.94
CA GLY A 151 8.31 -5.04 4.03
C GLY A 151 7.85 -3.61 4.24
N GLN A 152 8.46 -2.88 5.17
CA GLN A 152 8.04 -1.53 5.53
C GLN A 152 8.98 -0.43 5.01
N GLY A 153 10.11 -0.82 4.42
CA GLY A 153 11.02 0.08 3.73
C GLY A 153 10.84 0.05 2.21
N LEU A 154 11.17 -1.07 1.57
CA LEU A 154 11.18 -1.19 0.09
C LEU A 154 9.78 -1.13 -0.51
N LEU A 155 8.85 -1.92 0.01
CA LEU A 155 7.53 -2.09 -0.61
C LEU A 155 6.62 -0.87 -0.54
N PRO A 156 6.59 -0.05 0.51
CA PRO A 156 5.90 1.24 0.48
C PRO A 156 6.43 2.17 -0.61
N GLY A 157 7.74 2.14 -0.88
CA GLY A 157 8.34 2.87 -2.01
C GLY A 157 7.78 2.43 -3.35
N LEU A 158 7.71 1.11 -3.60
CA LEU A 158 7.11 0.54 -4.80
C LEU A 158 5.62 0.88 -4.91
N ASN A 159 4.88 0.76 -3.82
CA ASN A 159 3.46 1.09 -3.75
C ASN A 159 3.20 2.58 -4.00
N GLY A 160 4.07 3.46 -3.47
CA GLY A 160 4.05 4.90 -3.74
C GLY A 160 4.18 5.22 -5.23
N ILE A 161 5.04 4.49 -5.95
CA ILE A 161 5.19 4.63 -7.41
C ILE A 161 3.94 4.13 -8.14
N LEU A 162 3.49 2.90 -7.85
CA LEU A 162 2.38 2.28 -8.58
C LEU A 162 1.06 3.05 -8.37
N LEU A 163 0.69 3.29 -7.13
CA LEU A 163 -0.53 4.01 -6.79
C LEU A 163 -0.42 5.50 -7.14
N GLY A 164 0.76 6.09 -6.90
CA GLY A 164 1.06 7.47 -7.30
C GLY A 164 0.88 7.68 -8.80
N PHE A 165 1.38 6.76 -9.64
CA PHE A 165 1.18 6.79 -11.08
C PHE A 165 -0.30 6.74 -11.46
N LEU A 166 -1.06 5.80 -10.88
CA LEU A 166 -2.50 5.66 -11.17
C LEU A 166 -3.28 6.91 -10.77
N PHE A 167 -3.07 7.44 -9.58
CA PHE A 167 -3.77 8.63 -9.12
C PHE A 167 -3.33 9.92 -9.80
N TYR A 168 -2.06 10.03 -10.19
CA TYR A 168 -1.58 11.18 -10.94
C TYR A 168 -2.22 11.27 -12.33
N ARG A 169 -2.29 10.13 -13.04
CA ARG A 169 -2.91 10.05 -14.37
C ARG A 169 -4.42 10.21 -14.34
N SER A 170 -5.11 9.59 -13.39
CA SER A 170 -6.57 9.66 -13.31
C SER A 170 -7.10 11.00 -12.80
N GLY A 171 -6.30 11.74 -12.02
CA GLY A 171 -6.77 12.94 -11.34
C GLY A 171 -7.86 12.70 -10.30
N LEU A 172 -8.05 11.44 -9.83
CA LEU A 172 -9.02 11.06 -8.80
C LEU A 172 -8.80 11.80 -7.48
N VAL A 173 -7.56 12.19 -7.21
CA VAL A 173 -7.15 13.03 -6.08
C VAL A 173 -6.35 14.24 -6.59
N PRO A 174 -6.11 15.30 -5.78
CA PRO A 174 -5.24 16.40 -6.19
C PRO A 174 -3.85 15.90 -6.55
N ARG A 175 -3.30 16.36 -7.68
CA ARG A 175 -2.02 15.88 -8.22
C ARG A 175 -0.83 16.05 -7.28
N ILE A 176 -0.89 16.98 -6.33
CA ILE A 176 0.17 17.18 -5.33
C ILE A 176 0.33 15.93 -4.45
N LEU A 177 -0.77 15.24 -4.11
CA LEU A 177 -0.73 14.05 -3.29
C LEU A 177 0.06 12.92 -4.00
N PRO A 178 -0.36 12.43 -5.18
CA PRO A 178 0.37 11.37 -5.85
C PRO A 178 1.79 11.78 -6.29
N ALA A 179 2.07 13.07 -6.49
CA ALA A 179 3.43 13.54 -6.76
C ALA A 179 4.38 13.24 -5.60
N MET A 180 3.92 13.37 -4.34
CA MET A 180 4.73 12.98 -3.17
C MET A 180 5.05 11.49 -3.17
N GLY A 181 4.11 10.62 -3.55
CA GLY A 181 4.34 9.19 -3.69
C GLY A 181 5.34 8.85 -4.81
N LEU A 182 5.21 9.53 -5.96
CA LEU A 182 6.12 9.35 -7.11
C LEU A 182 7.56 9.82 -6.83
N ILE A 183 7.74 10.83 -5.99
CA ILE A 183 9.06 11.31 -5.56
C ILE A 183 9.58 10.46 -4.39
N GLY A 184 8.75 10.23 -3.38
CA GLY A 184 9.12 9.49 -2.19
C GLY A 184 9.41 8.01 -2.45
N GLY A 185 8.73 7.40 -3.41
CA GLY A 185 8.95 5.99 -3.77
C GLY A 185 10.39 5.69 -4.17
N PRO A 186 10.95 6.36 -5.19
CA PRO A 186 12.36 6.19 -5.57
C PRO A 186 13.34 6.55 -4.44
N LEU A 187 13.06 7.59 -3.65
CA LEU A 187 13.90 7.97 -2.50
C LEU A 187 13.93 6.85 -1.46
N MET A 188 12.77 6.29 -1.12
CA MET A 188 12.66 5.18 -0.16
C MET A 188 13.40 3.94 -0.65
N ILE A 189 13.22 3.56 -1.92
CA ILE A 189 13.93 2.45 -2.55
C ILE A 189 15.45 2.69 -2.51
N SER A 190 15.92 3.90 -2.83
CA SER A 190 17.35 4.24 -2.79
C SER A 190 17.92 4.13 -1.37
N SER A 191 17.16 4.54 -0.35
CA SER A 191 17.56 4.42 1.05
C SER A 191 17.73 2.96 1.46
N VAL A 192 16.77 2.09 1.11
CA VAL A 192 16.82 0.66 1.42
C VAL A 192 17.98 -0.02 0.68
N ILE A 193 18.20 0.31 -0.59
CA ILE A 193 19.35 -0.20 -1.35
C ILE A 193 20.65 0.23 -0.67
N GLY A 194 20.76 1.51 -0.27
CA GLY A 194 21.92 2.00 0.46
C GLY A 194 22.18 1.24 1.77
N GLN A 195 21.13 0.87 2.51
CA GLN A 195 21.23 0.06 3.72
C GLN A 195 21.73 -1.36 3.41
N LEU A 196 21.23 -2.00 2.34
CA LEU A 196 21.67 -3.32 1.92
C LEU A 196 23.16 -3.37 1.54
N PHE A 197 23.70 -2.27 0.99
CA PHE A 197 25.11 -2.13 0.66
C PHE A 197 25.96 -1.52 1.79
N GLY A 198 25.38 -1.26 2.97
CA GLY A 198 26.08 -0.67 4.10
C GLY A 198 26.50 0.78 3.89
N VAL A 199 25.91 1.49 2.92
CA VAL A 199 26.21 2.90 2.63
C VAL A 199 25.54 3.84 3.65
N ASN A 200 24.37 3.46 4.15
CA ASN A 200 23.66 4.21 5.20
C ASN A 200 22.98 3.24 6.18
N GLU A 201 22.74 3.74 7.38
CA GLU A 201 22.03 3.00 8.43
C GLU A 201 20.52 3.19 8.32
N GLN A 202 19.76 2.28 8.94
CA GLN A 202 18.30 2.33 9.00
C GLN A 202 17.82 3.64 9.67
N VAL A 203 18.53 4.11 10.68
CA VAL A 203 18.30 5.40 11.32
C VAL A 203 19.42 6.35 10.89
N SER A 204 19.24 7.00 9.74
CA SER A 204 20.18 7.95 9.18
C SER A 204 19.45 9.18 8.62
N ILE A 205 20.18 10.26 8.35
CA ILE A 205 19.61 11.47 7.72
C ILE A 205 18.97 11.12 6.38
N TRP A 206 19.62 10.26 5.58
CA TRP A 206 19.08 9.86 4.28
C TRP A 206 17.78 9.06 4.42
N SER A 207 17.72 8.12 5.35
CA SER A 207 16.51 7.34 5.63
C SER A 207 15.36 8.26 6.09
N GLY A 208 15.65 9.27 6.91
CA GLY A 208 14.69 10.29 7.33
C GLY A 208 14.18 11.13 6.15
N VAL A 209 15.07 11.62 5.29
CA VAL A 209 14.71 12.39 4.09
C VAL A 209 13.84 11.55 3.14
N ALA A 210 14.16 10.27 2.98
CA ALA A 210 13.42 9.35 2.11
C ALA A 210 12.03 8.99 2.67
N LEU A 211 11.89 8.88 3.99
CA LEU A 211 10.65 8.52 4.66
C LEU A 211 9.60 9.63 4.58
N VAL A 212 10.01 10.90 4.75
CA VAL A 212 9.07 12.02 4.88
C VAL A 212 8.07 12.12 3.71
N PRO A 213 8.47 12.08 2.43
CA PRO A 213 7.52 12.19 1.32
C PRO A 213 6.52 11.01 1.27
N ILE A 214 6.94 9.78 1.59
CA ILE A 214 6.08 8.61 1.63
C ILE A 214 5.10 8.71 2.80
N PHE A 215 5.57 9.10 3.98
CA PHE A 215 4.72 9.33 5.15
C PHE A 215 3.64 10.39 4.86
N LEU A 216 4.04 11.55 4.33
CA LEU A 216 3.11 12.62 3.98
C LEU A 216 2.12 12.18 2.89
N TRP A 217 2.60 11.42 1.90
CA TRP A 217 1.76 10.85 0.85
C TRP A 217 0.66 9.96 1.41
N GLU A 218 1.03 8.93 2.17
CA GLU A 218 0.07 7.94 2.68
C GLU A 218 -0.91 8.58 3.66
N PHE A 219 -0.41 9.41 4.59
CA PHE A 219 -1.24 10.09 5.59
C PHE A 219 -2.23 11.05 4.95
N SER A 220 -1.76 11.95 4.08
CA SER A 220 -2.62 12.93 3.41
C SER A 220 -3.60 12.27 2.44
N LEU A 221 -3.19 11.18 1.76
CA LEU A 221 -4.08 10.38 0.92
C LEU A 221 -5.20 9.75 1.76
N GLY A 222 -4.87 9.13 2.90
CA GLY A 222 -5.85 8.56 3.82
C GLY A 222 -6.88 9.60 4.24
N LEU A 223 -6.41 10.76 4.73
CA LEU A 223 -7.30 11.88 5.11
C LEU A 223 -8.14 12.38 3.94
N TRP A 224 -7.54 12.57 2.77
CA TRP A 224 -8.27 13.02 1.59
C TRP A 224 -9.40 12.06 1.21
N LEU A 225 -9.11 10.77 1.14
CA LEU A 225 -10.09 9.75 0.77
C LEU A 225 -11.23 9.64 1.80
N VAL A 226 -10.94 9.79 3.08
CA VAL A 226 -11.96 9.78 4.14
C VAL A 226 -12.86 11.01 4.07
N PHE A 227 -12.31 12.21 3.96
CA PHE A 227 -13.10 13.45 4.07
C PHE A 227 -13.64 13.94 2.73
N LYS A 228 -12.88 13.82 1.65
CA LYS A 228 -13.24 14.36 0.32
C LYS A 228 -13.65 13.28 -0.68
N GLY A 229 -13.06 12.07 -0.59
CA GLY A 229 -13.28 11.02 -1.57
C GLY A 229 -12.61 11.29 -2.92
N PHE A 230 -13.05 10.60 -3.95
CA PHE A 230 -12.57 10.82 -5.31
C PHE A 230 -13.23 12.05 -5.95
N ARG A 231 -12.50 12.74 -6.81
CA ARG A 231 -13.00 13.90 -7.57
C ARG A 231 -14.10 13.48 -8.54
N PRO A 232 -15.31 14.11 -8.51
CA PRO A 232 -16.43 13.69 -9.35
C PRO A 232 -16.13 13.74 -10.86
N ALA A 233 -15.44 14.78 -11.34
CA ALA A 233 -15.06 14.92 -12.73
C ALA A 233 -14.16 13.78 -13.23
N ALA A 234 -13.22 13.29 -12.39
CA ALA A 234 -12.37 12.17 -12.72
C ALA A 234 -13.13 10.83 -12.72
N ILE A 235 -14.13 10.68 -11.83
CA ILE A 235 -15.00 9.50 -11.84
C ILE A 235 -15.79 9.46 -13.16
N VAL A 236 -16.39 10.57 -13.58
CA VAL A 236 -17.13 10.64 -14.85
C VAL A 236 -16.22 10.27 -16.02
N ALA A 237 -15.00 10.83 -16.10
CA ALA A 237 -14.05 10.52 -17.16
C ALA A 237 -13.66 9.02 -17.21
N LEU A 238 -13.55 8.35 -16.05
CA LEU A 238 -13.23 6.91 -15.96
C LEU A 238 -14.42 5.99 -16.25
N THR A 239 -15.64 6.48 -16.13
CA THR A 239 -16.86 5.69 -16.31
C THR A 239 -17.59 5.96 -17.64
N SER A 240 -17.25 7.07 -18.31
CA SER A 240 -17.75 7.35 -19.66
C SER A 240 -17.26 6.23 -20.60
N PRO A 241 -18.14 5.69 -21.46
CA PRO A 241 -17.69 4.83 -22.53
C PRO A 241 -16.60 5.58 -23.30
N ARG A 242 -15.46 4.94 -23.54
CA ARG A 242 -14.51 5.45 -24.53
C ARG A 242 -15.32 5.59 -25.81
N SER A 243 -15.55 6.80 -26.26
CA SER A 243 -16.06 7.02 -27.61
C SER A 243 -14.97 6.46 -28.52
N ASP A 244 -15.13 5.23 -28.95
CA ASP A 244 -14.45 4.69 -30.13
C ASP A 244 -14.99 5.48 -31.34
N THR A 245 -14.81 6.79 -31.27
CA THR A 245 -15.12 7.71 -32.37
C THR A 245 -13.90 7.66 -33.26
N GLU A 246 -14.01 6.79 -34.17
CA GLU A 246 -13.62 6.64 -35.52
C GLU A 246 -13.54 5.15 -35.86
N ALA A 247 -14.74 4.51 -35.92
CA ALA A 247 -14.82 3.40 -36.84
C ALA A 247 -14.38 3.98 -38.20
N PRO A 248 -13.36 3.39 -38.86
CA PRO A 248 -12.95 3.87 -40.17
C PRO A 248 -14.22 3.91 -41.01
N VAL A 249 -14.52 5.11 -41.55
CA VAL A 249 -15.65 5.32 -42.45
C VAL A 249 -15.61 4.21 -43.47
N SER A 250 -16.64 3.37 -43.53
CA SER A 250 -16.58 2.20 -44.42
C SER A 250 -16.35 2.75 -45.84
N PRO A 251 -15.56 2.06 -46.68
CA PRO A 251 -15.30 2.53 -48.07
C PRO A 251 -16.59 2.82 -48.85
N VAL A 252 -17.71 2.26 -48.44
CA VAL A 252 -19.04 2.47 -49.00
C VAL A 252 -19.61 3.84 -48.59
N GLN A 253 -19.39 4.29 -47.34
CA GLN A 253 -19.84 5.59 -46.86
C GLN A 253 -18.95 6.73 -47.42
N GLU A 254 -17.66 6.49 -47.61
CA GLU A 254 -16.75 7.45 -48.24
C GLU A 254 -17.13 7.69 -49.73
N ARG A 255 -17.44 6.60 -50.46
CA ARG A 255 -17.94 6.69 -51.85
C ARG A 255 -19.29 7.39 -51.95
N ALA A 256 -20.19 7.21 -50.99
CA ALA A 256 -21.47 7.88 -50.95
C ALA A 256 -21.32 9.41 -50.68
N MET A 257 -20.38 9.78 -49.78
CA MET A 257 -20.06 11.19 -49.52
C MET A 257 -19.40 11.90 -50.73
N VAL A 258 -18.52 11.21 -51.43
CA VAL A 258 -17.87 11.75 -52.66
C VAL A 258 -18.89 11.89 -53.78
N ALA A 259 -19.79 10.93 -53.97
CA ALA A 259 -20.87 10.99 -54.97
C ALA A 259 -21.85 12.13 -54.69
N ALA A 260 -22.18 12.38 -53.42
CA ALA A 260 -23.07 13.48 -53.01
C ALA A 260 -22.44 14.88 -53.23
N LYS A 261 -21.12 15.02 -53.14
CA LYS A 261 -20.40 16.26 -53.41
C LYS A 261 -20.13 16.49 -54.90
N GLY A 262 -20.09 15.46 -55.73
CA GLY A 262 -19.85 15.58 -57.19
C GLY A 262 -21.11 15.82 -58.06
N GLY A 263 -22.31 15.77 -57.47
CA GLY A 263 -23.57 15.98 -58.19
C GLY A 263 -24.16 17.41 -58.12
N ALA A 264 -23.37 18.39 -57.61
CA ALA A 264 -23.81 19.79 -57.45
C ALA A 264 -22.91 20.77 -58.23
N ALA A 265 -22.43 20.33 -59.43
CA ALA A 265 -21.70 21.22 -60.39
C ALA A 265 -22.42 21.23 -61.72
#